data_be3357c8b273ce0b9d45f155c75e5804
#
_entry.id   be3357c8b273ce0b9d45f155c75e5804
#
_cell.length_a   1.000
_cell.length_b   1.000
_cell.length_c   1.000
_cell.angle_alpha   90.00
_cell.angle_beta   90.00
_cell.angle_gamma   90.00
#
_symmetry.space_group_name_H-M   'P 1'
#
loop_
_entity.id
_entity.type
_entity.pdbx_description
1 polymer ?
#
loop_
_entity_poly.entity_id
_entity_poly.type
_entity_poly.pdbx_seq_one_letter_code
_entity_poly.pdbx_strand_id
1 'polypeptide(L)' 'GFRIDNVPSGSIIEAAGIKDGDVICSVQGQQLQSMQDALRMFNKVQNQPHIEVTLLRGDQPITLKYEIKN' A
#
# COMPACT_ATOMS: atom_id res chain seq x y z
N GLY A 1 -0.20 10.47 -4.86
CA GLY A 1 -0.16 9.71 -3.64
C GLY A 1 -1.00 10.30 -2.53
N PHE A 2 -1.23 9.55 -1.50
CA PHE A 2 -1.91 10.06 -0.33
C PHE A 2 -1.24 9.55 0.93
N ARG A 3 -1.29 10.37 1.97
CA ARG A 3 -0.62 10.07 3.23
C ARG A 3 -1.53 9.23 4.12
N ILE A 4 -0.94 8.23 4.77
CA ILE A 4 -1.65 7.41 5.73
C ILE A 4 -1.23 7.81 7.13
N ASP A 5 -2.21 8.17 7.96
CA ASP A 5 -1.99 8.46 9.38
C ASP A 5 -2.84 7.50 10.20
N ASN A 6 -2.38 7.23 11.42
CA ASN A 6 -3.12 6.39 12.38
C ASN A 6 -3.39 4.98 11.85
N VAL A 7 -2.31 4.28 11.52
CA VAL A 7 -2.42 2.86 11.12
C VAL A 7 -2.91 2.06 12.33
N PRO A 8 -4.09 1.42 12.25
CA PRO A 8 -4.60 0.67 13.39
C PRO A 8 -3.75 -0.56 13.69
N SER A 9 -3.52 -0.82 14.98
CA SER A 9 -2.80 -2.02 15.39
C SER A 9 -3.60 -3.26 15.01
N GLY A 10 -2.90 -4.28 14.50
CA GLY A 10 -3.53 -5.52 14.09
C GLY A 10 -4.26 -5.46 12.76
N SER A 11 -4.19 -4.33 12.06
CA SER A 11 -4.82 -4.21 10.74
C SER A 11 -3.99 -4.85 9.65
N ILE A 12 -4.63 -5.09 8.51
CA ILE A 12 -3.94 -5.58 7.31
C ILE A 12 -2.88 -4.58 6.86
N ILE A 13 -3.16 -3.29 7.01
CA ILE A 13 -2.23 -2.23 6.63
C ILE A 13 -0.95 -2.32 7.45
N GLU A 14 -1.09 -2.51 8.77
CA GLU A 14 0.07 -2.69 9.63
C GLU A 14 0.83 -3.96 9.27
N ALA A 15 0.11 -5.06 9.05
CA ALA A 15 0.73 -6.34 8.69
C ALA A 15 1.47 -6.24 7.35
N ALA A 16 1.05 -5.35 6.47
CA ALA A 16 1.70 -5.11 5.19
C ALA A 16 3.00 -4.30 5.33
N GLY A 17 3.30 -3.77 6.52
CA GLY A 17 4.51 -3.00 6.73
C GLY A 17 4.36 -1.51 6.52
N ILE A 18 3.14 -1.02 6.36
CA ILE A 18 2.87 0.40 6.20
C ILE A 18 2.82 1.04 7.58
N LYS A 19 3.47 2.19 7.72
CA LYS A 19 3.57 2.90 9.00
C LYS A 19 2.92 4.27 8.91
N ASP A 20 2.62 4.83 10.08
CA ASP A 20 2.07 6.18 10.15
C ASP A 20 3.00 7.16 9.43
N GLY A 21 2.41 8.03 8.63
CA GLY A 21 3.16 9.04 7.90
C GLY A 21 3.67 8.59 6.54
N ASP A 22 3.47 7.33 6.18
CA ASP A 22 3.84 6.86 4.86
C ASP A 22 2.91 7.46 3.80
N VAL A 23 3.48 7.85 2.67
CA VAL A 23 2.70 8.37 1.55
C VAL A 23 2.66 7.30 0.48
N ILE A 24 1.47 6.75 0.25
CA ILE A 24 1.31 5.73 -0.78
C ILE A 24 1.30 6.40 -2.14
N CYS A 25 2.22 6.00 -3.00
CA CYS A 25 2.36 6.59 -4.33
C CYS A 25 1.66 5.76 -5.39
N SER A 26 1.91 4.45 -5.39
CA SER A 26 1.34 3.59 -6.41
C SER A 26 1.23 2.16 -5.90
N VAL A 27 0.31 1.41 -6.52
CA VAL A 27 0.18 -0.03 -6.31
C VAL A 27 0.12 -0.67 -7.69
N GLN A 28 0.96 -1.67 -7.92
CA GLN A 28 1.05 -2.36 -9.23
C GLN A 28 1.33 -1.37 -10.37
N GLY A 29 2.11 -0.33 -10.07
CA GLY A 29 2.46 0.68 -11.07
C GLY A 29 1.39 1.72 -11.34
N GLN A 30 0.23 1.63 -10.67
CA GLN A 30 -0.85 2.60 -10.85
C GLN A 30 -0.87 3.59 -9.70
N GLN A 31 -0.88 4.88 -10.05
CA GLN A 31 -0.89 5.94 -9.05
C GLN A 31 -2.21 5.98 -8.31
N LEU A 32 -2.13 6.17 -7.00
CA LEU A 32 -3.30 6.31 -6.15
C LEU A 32 -3.43 7.78 -5.74
N GLN A 33 -4.63 8.33 -5.89
CA GLN A 33 -4.89 9.73 -5.57
C GLN A 33 -5.80 9.90 -4.36
N SER A 34 -6.50 8.84 -3.96
CA SER A 34 -7.46 8.92 -2.87
C SER A 34 -7.61 7.58 -2.18
N MET A 35 -8.26 7.59 -1.02
CA MET A 35 -8.58 6.37 -0.30
C MET A 35 -9.48 5.45 -1.14
N GLN A 36 -10.38 6.04 -1.93
CA GLN A 36 -11.25 5.24 -2.79
C GLN A 36 -10.46 4.49 -3.84
N ASP A 37 -9.47 5.15 -4.43
CA ASP A 37 -8.58 4.49 -5.38
C ASP A 37 -7.85 3.34 -4.72
N ALA A 38 -7.38 3.53 -3.48
CA ALA A 38 -6.69 2.49 -2.75
C ALA A 38 -7.59 1.29 -2.49
N LEU A 39 -8.84 1.53 -2.11
CA LEU A 39 -9.80 0.44 -1.88
C LEU A 39 -10.11 -0.33 -3.15
N ARG A 40 -10.27 0.38 -4.26
CA ARG A 40 -10.48 -0.28 -5.55
C ARG A 40 -9.29 -1.14 -5.94
N MET A 41 -8.09 -0.59 -5.76
CA MET A 41 -6.88 -1.31 -6.10
C MET A 41 -6.72 -2.53 -5.19
N PHE A 42 -7.02 -2.40 -3.90
CA PHE A 42 -6.97 -3.52 -2.99
C PHE A 42 -7.87 -4.67 -3.47
N ASN A 43 -9.10 -4.33 -3.89
CA ASN A 43 -10.02 -5.35 -4.40
C ASN A 43 -9.50 -6.01 -5.68
N LYS A 44 -8.78 -5.26 -6.52
CA LYS A 44 -8.22 -5.82 -7.73
C LYS A 44 -7.04 -6.74 -7.46
N VAL A 45 -6.16 -6.35 -6.53
CA VAL A 45 -4.90 -7.06 -6.34
C VAL A 45 -5.00 -8.23 -5.38
N GLN A 46 -6.08 -8.34 -4.62
CA GLN A 46 -6.19 -9.40 -3.62
C GLN A 46 -6.15 -10.80 -4.24
N ASN A 47 -6.44 -10.90 -5.54
CA ASN A 47 -6.36 -12.17 -6.28
C ASN A 47 -5.07 -12.32 -7.08
N GLN A 48 -4.16 -11.36 -6.96
CA GLN A 48 -2.89 -11.41 -7.69
C GLN A 48 -1.84 -12.12 -6.84
N PRO A 49 -1.00 -12.97 -7.46
CA PRO A 49 0.06 -13.65 -6.70
C PRO A 49 1.19 -12.72 -6.25
N HIS A 50 1.36 -11.59 -6.93
CA HIS A 50 2.39 -10.62 -6.60
C HIS A 50 1.75 -9.25 -6.44
N ILE A 51 2.08 -8.56 -5.37
CA ILE A 51 1.60 -7.21 -5.12
C ILE A 51 2.81 -6.33 -4.85
N GLU A 52 2.86 -5.19 -5.53
CA GLU A 52 3.96 -4.25 -5.37
C GLU A 52 3.38 -2.89 -5.01
N VAL A 53 3.83 -2.34 -3.88
CA VAL A 53 3.39 -1.05 -3.37
C VAL A 53 4.60 -0.13 -3.29
N THR A 54 4.50 1.05 -3.89
CA THR A 54 5.54 2.08 -3.78
C THR A 54 5.02 3.19 -2.89
N LEU A 55 5.83 3.55 -1.91
CA LEU A 55 5.47 4.60 -0.97
C LEU A 55 6.69 5.47 -0.66
N LEU A 56 6.44 6.64 -0.09
CA LEU A 56 7.49 7.51 0.42
C LEU A 56 7.49 7.45 1.94
N ARG A 57 8.65 7.15 2.49
CA ARG A 57 8.85 7.15 3.95
C ARG A 57 9.95 8.15 4.24
N GLY A 58 9.54 9.34 4.74
CA GLY A 58 10.49 10.41 5.00
C GLY A 58 11.28 10.75 3.76
N ASP A 59 10.67 11.16 2.69
CA ASP A 59 11.28 11.57 1.42
C ASP A 59 12.04 10.45 0.67
N GLN A 60 11.99 9.21 1.17
CA GLN A 60 12.67 8.11 0.48
C GLN A 60 11.66 7.17 -0.13
N PRO A 61 11.79 6.85 -1.42
CA PRO A 61 10.90 5.87 -2.04
C PRO A 61 11.23 4.47 -1.55
N ILE A 62 10.18 3.77 -1.14
CA ILE A 62 10.30 2.38 -0.69
C ILE A 62 9.31 1.56 -1.49
N THR A 63 9.76 0.43 -2.01
CA THR A 63 8.91 -0.51 -2.71
C THR A 63 8.75 -1.76 -1.86
N LEU A 64 7.50 -2.06 -1.51
CA LEU A 64 7.16 -3.27 -0.77
C LEU A 64 6.61 -4.29 -1.75
N LYS A 65 7.15 -5.49 -1.71
CA LYS A 65 6.72 -6.57 -2.60
C LYS A 65 6.19 -7.72 -1.76
N TYR A 66 5.03 -8.19 -2.13
CA TYR A 66 4.37 -9.29 -1.43
C TYR A 66 4.11 -10.43 -2.39
N GLU A 67 4.30 -11.65 -1.90
CA GLU A 67 3.90 -12.85 -2.62
C GLU A 67 2.82 -13.54 -1.83
N ILE A 68 1.71 -13.83 -2.49
CA ILE A 68 0.60 -14.57 -1.88
C ILE A 68 0.70 -16.00 -2.37
N LYS A 69 0.94 -16.90 -1.42
CA LYS A 69 1.00 -18.34 -1.73
C LYS A 69 -0.26 -19.01 -1.27
N ASN A 70 -0.85 -19.75 -2.14
CA ASN A 70 -2.02 -20.57 -1.82
C ASN A 70 -1.58 -22.00 -1.49
#